data_851ec58e1b2c29ba9c2665ab24ee49b4
#
_entry.id   851ec58e1b2c29ba9c2665ab24ee49b4
#
_cell.length_a   1.000
_cell.length_b   1.000
_cell.length_c   1.000
_cell.angle_alpha   90.00
_cell.angle_beta   90.00
_cell.angle_gamma   90.00
#
_symmetry.space_group_name_H-M   'P 1'
#
loop_
_entity.id
_entity.type
_entity.pdbx_description
1 polymer ?
#
loop_
_entity_poly.entity_id
_entity_poly.type
_entity_poly.pdbx_seq_one_letter_code
_entity_poly.pdbx_strand_id
1 'polypeptide(L)'
;MSIKCKAAVIRNNKLTAPYKDSKPLSIEEINISPPLENEVLVKVMGAGLCHSDLSVINGSRIMPLPLVIGHEGSGEVVELGSAVKDIKVGDHVAFQFSPSCGRCRRCLEGRPQVCELAAATKGKGDLMSGGSRLTDMEGNRLNHHTGISCMSQYNVVDRGSIVVIDKAFNIEDAALFGCAVMTGVGAVINTARIRPGDSVAIIGLGGVGLNGIIGAKLAGAETIIA
;
A
#
# COMPACT_ATOMS: atom_id res chain seq x y z
N MET A 1 -8.91 18.64 12.80
CA MET A 1 -7.85 18.72 13.85
C MET A 1 -6.79 17.68 13.54
N SER A 2 -5.52 17.92 13.89
CA SER A 2 -4.47 16.91 13.73
C SER A 2 -4.72 15.73 14.70
N ILE A 3 -4.36 14.52 14.27
CA ILE A 3 -4.45 13.30 15.06
C ILE A 3 -3.04 12.89 15.48
N LYS A 4 -2.88 12.53 16.76
CA LYS A 4 -1.68 11.87 17.27
C LYS A 4 -1.87 10.37 17.26
N CYS A 5 -0.91 9.63 16.74
CA CYS A 5 -0.96 8.17 16.75
C CYS A 5 0.45 7.57 16.71
N LYS A 6 0.55 6.25 16.94
CA LYS A 6 1.80 5.51 16.81
C LYS A 6 2.00 5.03 15.37
N ALA A 7 3.25 5.07 14.92
CA ALA A 7 3.67 4.58 13.60
C ALA A 7 5.05 3.93 13.66
N ALA A 8 5.31 3.02 12.71
CA ALA A 8 6.64 2.45 12.51
C ALA A 8 7.44 3.37 11.55
N VAL A 9 8.53 3.93 12.05
CA VAL A 9 9.35 4.92 11.35
C VAL A 9 10.74 4.34 11.04
N ILE A 10 11.22 4.53 9.81
CA ILE A 10 12.61 4.32 9.43
C ILE A 10 13.30 5.69 9.39
N ARG A 11 14.30 5.87 10.24
CA ARG A 11 15.15 7.07 10.23
C ARG A 11 16.50 6.83 9.56
N ASN A 12 16.95 5.57 9.54
CA ASN A 12 18.22 5.17 8.95
C ASN A 12 18.10 3.75 8.36
N ASN A 13 18.47 3.58 7.10
CA ASN A 13 18.46 2.30 6.38
C ASN A 13 19.87 1.74 6.10
N LYS A 14 20.88 2.23 6.81
CA LYS A 14 22.29 1.72 6.73
C LYS A 14 22.59 0.69 7.82
N LEU A 15 21.59 0.29 8.61
CA LEU A 15 21.75 -0.68 9.67
C LEU A 15 21.79 -2.10 9.10
N THR A 16 22.70 -2.92 9.60
CA THR A 16 22.91 -4.29 9.11
C THR A 16 22.12 -5.32 9.88
N ALA A 17 21.83 -6.46 9.24
CA ALA A 17 21.31 -7.63 9.93
C ALA A 17 22.32 -8.17 10.98
N PRO A 18 21.85 -8.84 12.06
CA PRO A 18 20.46 -9.19 12.31
C PRO A 18 19.61 -8.03 12.84
N TYR A 19 18.46 -7.78 12.23
CA TYR A 19 17.61 -6.62 12.54
C TYR A 19 16.98 -6.65 13.94
N LYS A 20 16.92 -7.80 14.59
CA LYS A 20 16.53 -7.91 16.02
C LYS A 20 17.47 -7.12 16.94
N ASP A 21 18.74 -6.95 16.53
CA ASP A 21 19.77 -6.26 17.30
C ASP A 21 19.92 -4.80 16.84
N SER A 22 19.97 -4.57 15.55
CA SER A 22 20.17 -3.23 14.96
C SER A 22 18.89 -2.35 14.98
N LYS A 23 17.70 -2.96 15.10
CA LYS A 23 16.38 -2.29 15.24
C LYS A 23 16.17 -1.10 14.30
N PRO A 24 16.16 -1.32 12.98
CA PRO A 24 16.05 -0.24 11.99
C PRO A 24 14.71 0.49 12.01
N LEU A 25 13.70 -0.08 12.66
CA LEU A 25 12.37 0.51 12.85
C LEU A 25 12.21 0.97 14.29
N SER A 26 11.71 2.19 14.48
CA SER A 26 11.24 2.70 15.76
C SER A 26 9.72 2.88 15.74
N ILE A 27 9.07 2.58 16.86
CA ILE A 27 7.65 2.91 17.06
C ILE A 27 7.59 4.28 17.72
N GLU A 28 7.10 5.25 16.99
CA GLU A 28 7.08 6.65 17.39
C GLU A 28 5.66 7.20 17.45
N GLU A 29 5.42 8.20 18.30
CA GLU A 29 4.26 9.08 18.18
C GLU A 29 4.49 10.06 17.02
N ILE A 30 3.49 10.20 16.17
CA ILE A 30 3.50 11.12 15.04
C ILE A 30 2.23 11.97 15.03
N ASN A 31 2.28 13.09 14.35
CA ASN A 31 1.12 13.90 14.06
C ASN A 31 0.67 13.66 12.61
N ILE A 32 -0.64 13.54 12.42
CA ILE A 32 -1.28 13.45 11.10
C ILE A 32 -2.14 14.67 10.89
N SER A 33 -1.86 15.44 9.85
CA SER A 33 -2.68 16.58 9.44
C SER A 33 -4.02 16.10 8.86
N PRO A 34 -5.08 16.90 8.92
CA PRO A 34 -6.37 16.57 8.28
C PRO A 34 -6.22 16.31 6.79
N PRO A 35 -7.13 15.51 6.19
CA PRO A 35 -7.15 15.27 4.76
C PRO A 35 -7.46 16.56 3.98
N LEU A 36 -6.75 16.77 2.86
CA LEU A 36 -7.10 17.81 1.88
C LEU A 36 -8.28 17.33 1.01
N GLU A 37 -8.68 18.18 0.03
CA GLU A 37 -9.90 18.00 -0.75
C GLU A 37 -10.11 16.59 -1.34
N ASN A 38 -9.07 15.97 -1.90
CA ASN A 38 -9.14 14.65 -2.54
C ASN A 38 -8.50 13.54 -1.70
N GLU A 39 -8.34 13.77 -0.41
CA GLU A 39 -7.73 12.83 0.52
C GLU A 39 -8.75 12.22 1.48
N VAL A 40 -8.35 11.14 2.09
CA VAL A 40 -9.19 10.36 3.02
C VAL A 40 -8.35 10.00 4.23
N LEU A 41 -8.86 10.25 5.42
CA LEU A 41 -8.30 9.76 6.66
C LEU A 41 -8.88 8.38 6.96
N VAL A 42 -8.00 7.41 7.16
CA VAL A 42 -8.36 6.01 7.42
C VAL A 42 -7.78 5.58 8.76
N LYS A 43 -8.61 4.94 9.60
CA LYS A 43 -8.16 4.17 10.76
C LYS A 43 -7.67 2.82 10.25
N VAL A 44 -6.39 2.55 10.38
CA VAL A 44 -5.80 1.29 9.90
C VAL A 44 -6.20 0.15 10.83
N MET A 45 -6.73 -0.92 10.24
CA MET A 45 -7.18 -2.12 10.95
C MET A 45 -6.31 -3.34 10.64
N GLY A 46 -5.69 -3.37 9.46
CA GLY A 46 -4.76 -4.41 9.06
C GLY A 46 -3.57 -3.83 8.29
N ALA A 47 -2.38 -4.37 8.50
CA ALA A 47 -1.18 -4.04 7.74
C ALA A 47 -0.36 -5.31 7.47
N GLY A 48 -0.07 -5.58 6.20
CA GLY A 48 0.77 -6.68 5.76
C GLY A 48 2.25 -6.29 5.71
N LEU A 49 3.10 -7.31 5.84
CA LEU A 49 4.56 -7.20 5.66
C LEU A 49 4.96 -7.80 4.33
N CYS A 50 5.56 -6.99 3.47
CA CYS A 50 6.05 -7.40 2.16
C CYS A 50 7.57 -7.37 2.10
N HIS A 51 8.16 -8.17 1.22
CA HIS A 51 9.62 -8.10 0.97
C HIS A 51 10.04 -6.71 0.47
N SER A 52 9.14 -5.94 -0.14
CA SER A 52 9.40 -4.56 -0.54
C SER A 52 9.64 -3.62 0.64
N ASP A 53 9.02 -3.88 1.81
CA ASP A 53 9.31 -3.14 3.05
C ASP A 53 10.71 -3.48 3.54
N LEU A 54 11.10 -4.77 3.52
CA LEU A 54 12.45 -5.20 3.84
C LEU A 54 13.49 -4.56 2.92
N SER A 55 13.17 -4.38 1.64
CA SER A 55 14.04 -3.72 0.66
C SER A 55 14.29 -2.24 0.99
N VAL A 56 13.34 -1.56 1.61
CA VAL A 56 13.54 -0.19 2.13
C VAL A 56 14.38 -0.22 3.40
N ILE A 57 14.11 -1.18 4.31
CA ILE A 57 14.84 -1.34 5.58
C ILE A 57 16.32 -1.61 5.33
N ASN A 58 16.66 -2.47 4.38
CA ASN A 58 18.05 -2.84 4.07
C ASN A 58 18.73 -1.88 3.07
N GLY A 59 18.01 -0.84 2.59
CA GLY A 59 18.55 0.17 1.69
C GLY A 59 18.69 -0.26 0.23
N SER A 60 18.30 -1.47 -0.16
CA SER A 60 18.31 -1.91 -1.57
C SER A 60 17.26 -1.19 -2.42
N ARG A 61 16.18 -0.70 -1.81
CA ARG A 61 15.22 0.23 -2.40
C ARG A 61 15.36 1.60 -1.76
N ILE A 62 15.81 2.57 -2.54
CA ILE A 62 16.03 3.93 -2.05
C ILE A 62 14.70 4.66 -1.92
N MET A 63 14.41 5.16 -0.72
CA MET A 63 13.29 6.03 -0.40
C MET A 63 13.78 7.21 0.44
N PRO A 64 13.13 8.39 0.36
CA PRO A 64 13.50 9.52 1.22
C PRO A 64 13.19 9.21 2.69
N LEU A 65 14.13 9.53 3.58
CA LEU A 65 14.02 9.33 5.01
C LEU A 65 13.91 10.70 5.73
N PRO A 66 13.31 10.77 6.92
CA PRO A 66 12.62 9.69 7.63
C PRO A 66 11.29 9.29 6.96
N LEU A 67 10.89 8.03 7.13
CA LEU A 67 9.77 7.42 6.39
C LEU A 67 8.87 6.63 7.33
N VAL A 68 7.56 6.83 7.28
CA VAL A 68 6.58 5.88 7.85
C VAL A 68 6.36 4.76 6.85
N ILE A 69 6.67 3.52 7.26
CA ILE A 69 6.66 2.37 6.37
C ILE A 69 5.26 1.74 6.20
N GLY A 70 5.15 0.77 5.31
CA GLY A 70 3.96 -0.03 5.04
C GLY A 70 3.24 0.38 3.75
N HIS A 71 2.85 -0.61 2.95
CA HIS A 71 2.15 -0.38 1.68
C HIS A 71 1.07 -1.44 1.40
N GLU A 72 0.90 -2.41 2.28
CA GLU A 72 -0.22 -3.36 2.30
C GLU A 72 -1.09 -3.04 3.50
N GLY A 73 -2.30 -2.54 3.31
CA GLY A 73 -3.14 -2.15 4.42
C GLY A 73 -4.61 -2.16 4.09
N SER A 74 -5.40 -2.11 5.15
CA SER A 74 -6.86 -1.98 5.12
C SER A 74 -7.32 -1.19 6.34
N GLY A 75 -8.51 -0.64 6.28
CA GLY A 75 -9.03 0.13 7.39
C GLY A 75 -10.42 0.68 7.16
N GLU A 76 -10.87 1.49 8.12
CA GLU A 76 -12.15 2.16 8.11
C GLU A 76 -11.96 3.66 7.83
N VAL A 77 -12.76 4.19 6.93
CA VAL A 77 -12.79 5.62 6.62
C VAL A 77 -13.34 6.40 7.80
N VAL A 78 -12.59 7.39 8.29
CA VAL A 78 -13.00 8.22 9.45
C VAL A 78 -13.20 9.70 9.12
N GLU A 79 -12.55 10.21 8.07
CA GLU A 79 -12.75 11.60 7.61
C GLU A 79 -12.51 11.68 6.10
N LEU A 80 -13.25 12.56 5.43
CA LEU A 80 -13.18 12.75 3.98
C LEU A 80 -12.81 14.19 3.63
N GLY A 81 -11.94 14.35 2.65
CA GLY A 81 -11.73 15.62 2.00
C GLY A 81 -12.97 16.10 1.26
N SER A 82 -13.10 17.40 1.10
CA SER A 82 -14.32 18.05 0.60
C SER A 82 -14.73 17.65 -0.83
N ALA A 83 -13.79 17.20 -1.65
CA ALA A 83 -14.05 16.75 -3.03
C ALA A 83 -14.36 15.26 -3.15
N VAL A 84 -14.18 14.46 -2.10
CA VAL A 84 -14.50 13.02 -2.09
C VAL A 84 -16.00 12.83 -1.89
N LYS A 85 -16.70 12.25 -2.89
CA LYS A 85 -18.16 12.11 -2.92
C LYS A 85 -18.66 10.68 -3.13
N ASP A 86 -17.78 9.77 -3.48
CA ASP A 86 -18.12 8.41 -3.91
C ASP A 86 -17.88 7.34 -2.83
N ILE A 87 -17.45 7.76 -1.65
CA ILE A 87 -17.28 6.94 -0.45
C ILE A 87 -17.83 7.69 0.77
N LYS A 88 -18.03 7.02 1.88
CA LYS A 88 -18.56 7.60 3.13
C LYS A 88 -17.75 7.16 4.35
N VAL A 89 -17.86 7.94 5.42
CA VAL A 89 -17.34 7.58 6.74
C VAL A 89 -17.94 6.25 7.19
N GLY A 90 -17.09 5.38 7.72
CA GLY A 90 -17.45 4.02 8.12
C GLY A 90 -17.31 2.98 7.01
N ASP A 91 -16.99 3.36 5.76
CA ASP A 91 -16.67 2.38 4.73
C ASP A 91 -15.38 1.64 5.04
N HIS A 92 -15.36 0.33 4.77
CA HIS A 92 -14.15 -0.48 4.81
C HIS A 92 -13.40 -0.34 3.49
N VAL A 93 -12.08 -0.18 3.58
CA VAL A 93 -11.21 0.03 2.41
C VAL A 93 -9.96 -0.83 2.47
N ALA A 94 -9.51 -1.28 1.30
CA ALA A 94 -8.16 -1.80 1.09
C ALA A 94 -7.29 -0.73 0.43
N PHE A 95 -6.04 -0.61 0.85
CA PHE A 95 -5.07 0.31 0.25
C PHE A 95 -4.45 -0.31 -0.99
N GLN A 96 -4.12 0.53 -1.96
CA GLN A 96 -3.45 0.16 -3.19
C GLN A 96 -2.12 0.92 -3.30
N PHE A 97 -1.00 0.19 -3.32
CA PHE A 97 0.36 0.78 -3.37
C PHE A 97 0.68 1.50 -4.69
N SER A 98 -0.16 1.37 -5.70
CA SER A 98 -0.03 2.05 -6.99
C SER A 98 -1.25 2.93 -7.25
N PRO A 99 -1.37 4.07 -6.52
CA PRO A 99 -2.51 4.95 -6.64
C PRO A 99 -2.69 5.47 -8.06
N SER A 100 -3.91 5.82 -8.43
CA SER A 100 -4.21 6.31 -9.77
C SER A 100 -5.06 7.57 -9.75
N CYS A 101 -4.76 8.52 -10.63
CA CYS A 101 -5.49 9.79 -10.73
C CYS A 101 -6.74 9.71 -11.62
N GLY A 102 -6.94 8.62 -12.36
CA GLY A 102 -8.07 8.41 -13.25
C GLY A 102 -8.09 9.27 -14.53
N ARG A 103 -7.22 10.28 -14.68
CA ARG A 103 -7.30 11.30 -15.74
C ARG A 103 -6.04 11.49 -16.60
N CYS A 104 -4.89 10.96 -16.21
CA CYS A 104 -3.69 11.03 -17.02
C CYS A 104 -3.79 10.04 -18.20
N ARG A 105 -2.94 10.23 -19.19
CA ARG A 105 -2.92 9.38 -20.39
C ARG A 105 -2.90 7.90 -20.05
N ARG A 106 -2.06 7.46 -19.13
CA ARG A 106 -1.95 6.06 -18.73
C ARG A 106 -3.23 5.51 -18.11
N CYS A 107 -3.88 6.30 -17.24
CA CYS A 107 -5.15 5.91 -16.66
C CYS A 107 -6.25 5.77 -17.71
N LEU A 108 -6.31 6.70 -18.67
CA LEU A 108 -7.30 6.68 -19.77
C LEU A 108 -7.05 5.54 -20.78
N GLU A 109 -5.80 5.09 -20.93
CA GLU A 109 -5.42 3.91 -21.71
C GLU A 109 -5.73 2.58 -20.98
N GLY A 110 -6.36 2.61 -19.80
CA GLY A 110 -6.63 1.41 -18.98
C GLY A 110 -5.40 0.84 -18.27
N ARG A 111 -4.38 1.65 -18.07
CA ARG A 111 -3.11 1.29 -17.40
C ARG A 111 -2.86 2.11 -16.12
N PRO A 112 -3.81 2.11 -15.15
CA PRO A 112 -3.72 2.93 -13.95
C PRO A 112 -2.50 2.60 -13.08
N GLN A 113 -1.98 1.36 -13.12
CA GLN A 113 -0.80 0.92 -12.37
C GLN A 113 0.48 1.69 -12.71
N VAL A 114 0.51 2.37 -13.86
CA VAL A 114 1.62 3.25 -14.31
C VAL A 114 1.16 4.70 -14.42
N CYS A 115 0.28 5.13 -13.52
CA CYS A 115 -0.22 6.50 -13.43
C CYS A 115 0.95 7.50 -13.36
N GLU A 116 0.95 8.49 -14.25
CA GLU A 116 2.04 9.47 -14.37
C GLU A 116 2.18 10.34 -13.12
N LEU A 117 1.05 10.77 -12.54
CA LEU A 117 1.05 11.57 -11.32
C LEU A 117 1.58 10.77 -10.12
N ALA A 118 1.11 9.54 -9.94
CA ALA A 118 1.61 8.68 -8.87
C ALA A 118 3.10 8.36 -9.03
N ALA A 119 3.58 8.13 -10.25
CA ALA A 119 5.00 7.90 -10.51
C ALA A 119 5.87 9.11 -10.15
N ALA A 120 5.37 10.33 -10.38
CA ALA A 120 6.08 11.57 -10.10
C ALA A 120 6.18 11.90 -8.61
N THR A 121 5.26 11.38 -7.77
CA THR A 121 5.14 11.76 -6.35
C THR A 121 5.63 10.67 -5.39
N LYS A 122 5.27 9.41 -5.61
CA LYS A 122 5.57 8.31 -4.66
C LYS A 122 7.06 8.12 -4.37
N GLY A 123 7.92 8.36 -5.34
CA GLY A 123 9.38 8.28 -5.15
C GLY A 123 9.97 9.42 -4.30
N LYS A 124 9.21 10.51 -4.13
CA LYS A 124 9.56 11.65 -3.30
C LYS A 124 9.03 11.54 -1.87
N GLY A 125 8.32 10.45 -1.55
CA GLY A 125 7.62 10.31 -0.27
C GLY A 125 6.39 11.22 -0.14
N ASP A 126 5.81 11.64 -1.26
CA ASP A 126 4.63 12.49 -1.33
C ASP A 126 3.35 11.69 -1.59
N LEU A 127 2.21 12.28 -1.20
CA LEU A 127 0.90 11.94 -1.71
C LEU A 127 0.75 12.46 -3.16
N MET A 128 -0.22 11.96 -3.93
CA MET A 128 -0.51 12.49 -5.28
C MET A 128 -0.99 13.94 -5.26
N SER A 129 -1.65 14.34 -4.19
CA SER A 129 -2.04 15.73 -3.89
C SER A 129 -0.87 16.65 -3.58
N GLY A 130 0.33 16.09 -3.43
CA GLY A 130 1.56 16.80 -3.08
C GLY A 130 1.84 16.84 -1.58
N GLY A 131 3.12 16.74 -1.23
CA GLY A 131 3.62 16.80 0.13
C GLY A 131 3.26 15.62 1.01
N SER A 132 3.48 15.75 2.31
CA SER A 132 3.16 14.76 3.33
C SER A 132 2.13 15.31 4.33
N ARG A 133 1.35 14.42 4.93
CA ARG A 133 0.44 14.73 6.05
C ARG A 133 1.01 14.26 7.38
N LEU A 134 2.24 13.73 7.37
CA LEU A 134 2.89 13.12 8.53
C LEU A 134 4.04 14.02 9.03
N THR A 135 4.07 14.26 10.32
CA THR A 135 5.20 14.93 11.00
C THR A 135 5.54 14.18 12.29
N ASP A 136 6.79 14.28 12.74
CA ASP A 136 7.14 13.86 14.09
C ASP A 136 6.62 14.87 15.14
N MET A 137 6.92 14.62 16.40
CA MET A 137 6.43 15.45 17.50
C MET A 137 7.10 16.82 17.57
N GLU A 138 8.25 17.01 16.92
CA GLU A 138 8.93 18.27 16.76
C GLU A 138 8.45 19.07 15.53
N GLY A 139 7.53 18.49 14.71
CA GLY A 139 7.00 19.10 13.50
C GLY A 139 7.86 18.87 12.26
N ASN A 140 8.90 18.02 12.32
CA ASN A 140 9.68 17.68 11.15
C ASN A 140 8.89 16.71 10.26
N ARG A 141 9.02 16.88 8.95
CA ARG A 141 8.36 16.05 7.96
C ARG A 141 8.77 14.58 8.07
N LEU A 142 7.78 13.70 8.02
CA LEU A 142 7.93 12.28 7.73
C LEU A 142 7.41 11.99 6.32
N ASN A 143 8.09 11.13 5.57
CA ASN A 143 7.73 10.80 4.20
C ASN A 143 6.75 9.62 4.16
N HIS A 144 5.92 9.56 3.10
CA HIS A 144 5.04 8.44 2.84
C HIS A 144 5.74 7.31 2.09
N HIS A 145 5.52 6.06 2.52
CA HIS A 145 5.89 4.89 1.74
C HIS A 145 4.83 4.66 0.65
N THR A 146 5.20 4.94 -0.59
CA THR A 146 4.33 4.80 -1.79
C THR A 146 2.99 5.56 -1.72
N GLY A 147 2.91 6.62 -0.90
CA GLY A 147 1.66 7.37 -0.69
C GLY A 147 0.64 6.68 0.23
N ILE A 148 1.06 5.65 0.98
CA ILE A 148 0.17 4.87 1.86
C ILE A 148 0.64 4.90 3.31
N SER A 149 1.85 4.38 3.65
CA SER A 149 2.37 4.37 5.04
C SER A 149 1.45 3.69 6.06
N CYS A 150 0.95 2.51 5.76
CA CYS A 150 -0.08 1.85 6.57
C CYS A 150 0.41 1.20 7.87
N MET A 151 1.71 1.20 8.17
CA MET A 151 2.20 0.80 9.51
C MET A 151 2.11 1.96 10.50
N SER A 152 0.92 2.53 10.59
CA SER A 152 0.48 3.56 11.53
C SER A 152 -0.96 3.30 11.94
N GLN A 153 -1.38 3.77 13.12
CA GLN A 153 -2.76 3.55 13.58
C GLN A 153 -3.81 4.31 12.75
N TYR A 154 -3.43 5.44 12.19
CA TYR A 154 -4.23 6.24 11.26
C TYR A 154 -3.34 6.68 10.11
N ASN A 155 -3.94 6.94 8.95
CA ASN A 155 -3.22 7.52 7.84
C ASN A 155 -4.13 8.34 6.92
N VAL A 156 -3.55 9.37 6.31
CA VAL A 156 -4.18 10.12 5.22
C VAL A 156 -3.61 9.62 3.91
N VAL A 157 -4.50 9.27 2.99
CA VAL A 157 -4.16 8.80 1.64
C VAL A 157 -4.98 9.53 0.59
N ASP A 158 -4.50 9.57 -0.64
CA ASP A 158 -5.31 10.03 -1.76
C ASP A 158 -6.51 9.10 -2.01
N ARG A 159 -7.66 9.65 -2.44
CA ARG A 159 -8.83 8.84 -2.81
C ARG A 159 -8.48 7.72 -3.81
N GLY A 160 -7.57 8.00 -4.74
CA GLY A 160 -7.09 7.03 -5.74
C GLY A 160 -6.18 5.93 -5.19
N SER A 161 -5.88 5.95 -3.88
CA SER A 161 -5.07 4.93 -3.19
C SER A 161 -5.90 3.89 -2.46
N ILE A 162 -7.23 3.97 -2.50
CA ILE A 162 -8.12 3.06 -1.76
C ILE A 162 -9.25 2.52 -2.62
N VAL A 163 -9.67 1.31 -2.30
CA VAL A 163 -10.83 0.63 -2.89
C VAL A 163 -11.77 0.25 -1.75
N VAL A 164 -13.05 0.59 -1.91
CA VAL A 164 -14.10 0.16 -0.96
C VAL A 164 -14.28 -1.34 -1.09
N ILE A 165 -14.34 -2.03 0.05
CA ILE A 165 -14.57 -3.46 0.14
C ILE A 165 -15.89 -3.75 0.86
N ASP A 166 -16.48 -4.91 0.57
CA ASP A 166 -17.68 -5.36 1.26
C ASP A 166 -17.34 -5.61 2.74
N LYS A 167 -18.22 -5.13 3.64
CA LYS A 167 -18.08 -5.32 5.08
C LYS A 167 -18.21 -6.77 5.54
N ALA A 168 -18.66 -7.67 4.68
CA ALA A 168 -18.65 -9.11 4.92
C ALA A 168 -17.24 -9.70 4.93
N PHE A 169 -16.26 -9.03 4.30
CA PHE A 169 -14.85 -9.45 4.38
C PHE A 169 -14.24 -9.06 5.72
N ASN A 170 -13.37 -9.95 6.23
CA ASN A 170 -12.52 -9.59 7.37
C ASN A 170 -11.63 -8.41 6.98
N ILE A 171 -11.78 -7.29 7.68
CA ILE A 171 -11.07 -6.05 7.34
C ILE A 171 -9.55 -6.19 7.50
N GLU A 172 -9.08 -7.00 8.44
CA GLU A 172 -7.65 -7.20 8.69
C GLU A 172 -7.01 -7.98 7.54
N ASP A 173 -7.66 -9.07 7.08
CA ASP A 173 -7.19 -9.89 5.95
C ASP A 173 -7.20 -9.12 4.63
N ALA A 174 -8.09 -8.13 4.51
CA ALA A 174 -8.20 -7.29 3.33
C ALA A 174 -6.94 -6.46 3.03
N ALA A 175 -6.03 -6.31 4.00
CA ALA A 175 -4.74 -5.66 3.80
C ALA A 175 -3.92 -6.31 2.67
N LEU A 176 -4.05 -7.62 2.46
CA LEU A 176 -3.29 -8.37 1.45
C LEU A 176 -3.76 -8.11 0.01
N PHE A 177 -5.01 -7.62 -0.18
CA PHE A 177 -5.55 -7.39 -1.52
C PHE A 177 -4.76 -6.33 -2.31
N GLY A 178 -4.27 -5.31 -1.63
CA GLY A 178 -3.59 -4.18 -2.25
C GLY A 178 -2.21 -4.48 -2.83
N CYS A 179 -1.60 -5.60 -2.51
CA CYS A 179 -0.27 -5.99 -3.00
C CYS A 179 -0.18 -7.48 -3.32
N ALA A 180 -0.12 -8.37 -2.32
CA ALA A 180 0.19 -9.79 -2.53
C ALA A 180 -0.83 -10.48 -3.44
N VAL A 181 -2.12 -10.28 -3.19
CA VAL A 181 -3.21 -10.89 -3.98
C VAL A 181 -3.20 -10.37 -5.40
N MET A 182 -3.25 -9.05 -5.56
CA MET A 182 -3.27 -8.42 -6.89
C MET A 182 -2.03 -8.77 -7.72
N THR A 183 -0.86 -8.83 -7.08
CA THR A 183 0.41 -9.16 -7.76
C THR A 183 0.43 -10.62 -8.22
N GLY A 184 0.09 -11.57 -7.35
CA GLY A 184 0.13 -12.99 -7.66
C GLY A 184 -0.91 -13.38 -8.71
N VAL A 185 -2.16 -13.01 -8.51
CA VAL A 185 -3.26 -13.28 -9.46
C VAL A 185 -3.00 -12.58 -10.79
N GLY A 186 -2.59 -11.31 -10.75
CA GLY A 186 -2.31 -10.52 -11.94
C GLY A 186 -1.12 -11.04 -12.76
N ALA A 187 -0.09 -11.57 -12.12
CA ALA A 187 1.03 -12.21 -12.82
C ALA A 187 0.58 -13.38 -13.69
N VAL A 188 -0.33 -14.19 -13.18
CA VAL A 188 -0.85 -15.37 -13.90
C VAL A 188 -1.83 -14.96 -14.99
N ILE A 189 -2.84 -14.16 -14.65
CA ILE A 189 -3.94 -13.85 -15.57
C ILE A 189 -3.52 -12.81 -16.63
N ASN A 190 -2.86 -11.72 -16.20
CA ASN A 190 -2.59 -10.59 -17.09
C ASN A 190 -1.23 -10.67 -17.78
N THR A 191 -0.20 -11.21 -17.09
CA THR A 191 1.17 -11.24 -17.62
C THR A 191 1.46 -12.56 -18.32
N ALA A 192 1.31 -13.69 -17.62
CA ALA A 192 1.51 -15.02 -18.21
C ALA A 192 0.35 -15.40 -19.16
N ARG A 193 -0.84 -14.85 -18.95
CA ARG A 193 -2.04 -15.10 -19.78
C ARG A 193 -2.41 -16.56 -19.87
N ILE A 194 -2.38 -17.24 -18.72
CA ILE A 194 -2.75 -18.63 -18.61
C ILE A 194 -4.17 -18.85 -19.07
N ARG A 195 -4.38 -19.95 -19.81
CA ARG A 195 -5.66 -20.36 -20.41
C ARG A 195 -6.15 -21.66 -19.77
N PRO A 196 -7.44 -21.96 -19.85
CA PRO A 196 -7.97 -23.26 -19.45
C PRO A 196 -7.22 -24.40 -20.16
N GLY A 197 -6.80 -25.42 -19.38
CA GLY A 197 -6.03 -26.56 -19.86
C GLY A 197 -4.51 -26.39 -19.83
N ASP A 198 -3.98 -25.20 -19.53
CA ASP A 198 -2.53 -24.99 -19.42
C ASP A 198 -1.95 -25.66 -18.17
N SER A 199 -0.66 -26.03 -18.25
CA SER A 199 0.14 -26.46 -17.10
C SER A 199 1.01 -25.31 -16.60
N VAL A 200 0.99 -25.07 -15.28
CA VAL A 200 1.67 -23.92 -14.64
C VAL A 200 2.58 -24.40 -13.52
N ALA A 201 3.82 -23.94 -13.52
CA ALA A 201 4.73 -24.12 -12.39
C ALA A 201 4.94 -22.79 -11.67
N ILE A 202 4.76 -22.80 -10.33
CA ILE A 202 4.94 -21.62 -9.47
C ILE A 202 6.08 -21.91 -8.49
N ILE A 203 7.17 -21.15 -8.63
CA ILE A 203 8.38 -21.31 -7.84
C ILE A 203 8.37 -20.25 -6.73
N GLY A 204 8.30 -20.71 -5.47
CA GLY A 204 8.23 -19.87 -4.29
C GLY A 204 6.79 -19.70 -3.78
N LEU A 205 6.56 -20.09 -2.51
CA LEU A 205 5.25 -20.13 -1.86
C LEU A 205 5.06 -19.06 -0.78
N GLY A 206 5.62 -17.87 -1.01
CA GLY A 206 5.28 -16.67 -0.25
C GLY A 206 3.93 -16.07 -0.70
N GLY A 207 3.57 -14.91 -0.15
CA GLY A 207 2.28 -14.26 -0.43
C GLY A 207 1.95 -14.14 -1.93
N VAL A 208 2.92 -13.75 -2.76
CA VAL A 208 2.73 -13.65 -4.23
C VAL A 208 2.55 -15.03 -4.87
N GLY A 209 3.38 -16.03 -4.50
CA GLY A 209 3.29 -17.38 -5.09
C GLY A 209 2.00 -18.08 -4.74
N LEU A 210 1.55 -18.03 -3.48
CA LEU A 210 0.26 -18.58 -3.05
C LEU A 210 -0.92 -17.97 -3.83
N ASN A 211 -0.88 -16.64 -4.03
CA ASN A 211 -1.88 -15.96 -4.86
C ASN A 211 -1.72 -16.26 -6.36
N GLY A 212 -0.52 -16.60 -6.81
CA GLY A 212 -0.29 -17.16 -8.16
C GLY A 212 -1.00 -18.48 -8.37
N ILE A 213 -0.97 -19.38 -7.37
CA ILE A 213 -1.72 -20.65 -7.39
C ILE A 213 -3.23 -20.38 -7.51
N ILE A 214 -3.74 -19.44 -6.71
CA ILE A 214 -5.15 -19.03 -6.80
C ILE A 214 -5.47 -18.49 -8.19
N GLY A 215 -4.61 -17.60 -8.74
CA GLY A 215 -4.75 -17.08 -10.09
C GLY A 215 -4.76 -18.16 -11.17
N ALA A 216 -3.85 -19.15 -11.08
CA ALA A 216 -3.80 -20.27 -12.00
C ALA A 216 -5.08 -21.11 -11.96
N LYS A 217 -5.59 -21.39 -10.76
CA LYS A 217 -6.87 -22.10 -10.58
C LYS A 217 -8.03 -21.32 -11.17
N LEU A 218 -8.11 -20.00 -10.94
CA LEU A 218 -9.14 -19.13 -11.51
C LEU A 218 -9.07 -19.04 -13.04
N ALA A 219 -7.87 -19.12 -13.60
CA ALA A 219 -7.64 -19.13 -15.06
C ALA A 219 -7.98 -20.49 -15.71
N GLY A 220 -8.28 -21.53 -14.92
CA GLY A 220 -8.63 -22.86 -15.44
C GLY A 220 -7.42 -23.71 -15.82
N ALA A 221 -6.25 -23.46 -15.23
CA ALA A 221 -5.09 -24.34 -15.43
C ALA A 221 -5.44 -25.79 -15.04
N GLU A 222 -5.04 -26.75 -15.90
CA GLU A 222 -5.28 -28.17 -15.67
C GLU A 222 -4.29 -28.74 -14.65
N THR A 223 -3.02 -28.36 -14.77
CA THR A 223 -1.96 -28.81 -13.87
C THR A 223 -1.29 -27.60 -13.21
N ILE A 224 -1.24 -27.62 -11.88
CA ILE A 224 -0.53 -26.59 -11.09
C ILE A 224 0.53 -27.29 -10.25
N ILE A 225 1.79 -26.95 -10.50
CA ILE A 225 2.97 -27.42 -9.77
C ILE A 225 3.46 -26.27 -8.88
N ALA A 226 3.66 -26.53 -7.57
CA ALA A 226 4.07 -25.55 -6.58
C ALA A 226 5.27 -26.06 -5.75
#